data_8f910adf30a7db6d664641234e3074d9
#
_entry.id   8f910adf30a7db6d664641234e3074d9
#
_cell.length_a   1.000
_cell.length_b   1.000
_cell.length_c   1.000
_cell.angle_alpha   90.00
_cell.angle_beta   90.00
_cell.angle_gamma   90.00
#
_symmetry.space_group_name_H-M   'P 1'
#
loop_
_entity.id
_entity.type
_entity.pdbx_description
1 polymer ?
#
loop_
_entity_poly.entity_id
_entity_poly.type
_entity_poly.pdbx_seq_one_letter_code
_entity_poly.pdbx_strand_id
1 'polypeptide(L)'
;SYTVSPDGLVYTIKLHSGVKFQDGTDFNAEAVKANLDRASNPDNHLKRYNLYKNIASTEAVDPTTVKITLKQPFSAFINILAHPATAMISPAALKKYGKDIGFHPVGTGPYKLDTWNQTDFVKVSKFDGYWQPGLPKLDSITWRPVVDNNTRAAMLQTGEAQFAFPIPYEQAPLLAKNSKLELVASPSIMQRYISM
;
A
#
# COMPACT_ATOMS: atom_id res chain seq x y z
N SER A 1 13.18 10.66 6.34
CA SER A 1 14.61 10.38 6.07
C SER A 1 15.06 9.14 6.84
N TYR A 2 16.20 8.54 6.43
CA TYR A 2 16.80 7.43 7.17
C TYR A 2 18.32 7.46 7.07
N THR A 3 18.99 6.80 8.02
CA THR A 3 20.42 6.52 8.03
C THR A 3 20.66 5.05 8.27
N VAL A 4 21.81 4.56 7.81
CA VAL A 4 22.25 3.17 7.98
C VAL A 4 23.60 3.15 8.64
N SER A 5 23.80 2.25 9.61
CA SER A 5 25.12 2.08 10.26
C SER A 5 26.16 1.55 9.27
N PRO A 6 27.47 1.79 9.49
CA PRO A 6 28.52 1.34 8.60
C PRO A 6 28.55 -0.16 8.34
N ASP A 7 28.13 -0.98 9.29
CA ASP A 7 28.01 -2.44 9.18
C ASP A 7 26.73 -2.91 8.47
N GLY A 8 25.83 -1.99 8.09
CA GLY A 8 24.59 -2.29 7.39
C GLY A 8 23.52 -2.97 8.25
N LEU A 9 23.69 -3.01 9.57
CA LEU A 9 22.79 -3.73 10.47
C LEU A 9 21.69 -2.84 11.06
N VAL A 10 21.94 -1.54 11.27
CA VAL A 10 21.01 -0.65 11.97
C VAL A 10 20.48 0.43 11.04
N TYR A 11 19.17 0.49 10.93
CA TYR A 11 18.43 1.52 10.20
C TYR A 11 17.75 2.44 11.20
N THR A 12 18.09 3.73 11.18
CA THR A 12 17.40 4.77 11.98
C THR A 12 16.54 5.60 11.05
N ILE A 13 15.23 5.56 11.27
CA ILE A 13 14.23 6.19 10.39
C ILE A 13 13.54 7.32 11.14
N LYS A 14 13.50 8.52 10.52
CA LYS A 14 12.72 9.65 10.98
C LYS A 14 11.37 9.69 10.29
N LEU A 15 10.32 9.63 11.08
CA LEU A 15 8.92 9.68 10.64
C LEU A 15 8.45 11.13 10.45
N HIS A 16 7.38 11.30 9.67
CA HIS A 16 6.64 12.57 9.63
C HIS A 16 5.85 12.72 10.94
N SER A 17 5.89 13.91 11.52
CA SER A 17 5.11 14.26 12.71
C SER A 17 3.67 14.65 12.35
N GLY A 18 2.76 14.51 13.29
CA GLY A 18 1.36 14.96 13.13
C GLY A 18 0.51 14.11 12.20
N VAL A 19 1.01 12.97 11.73
CA VAL A 19 0.25 12.02 10.90
C VAL A 19 -0.74 11.26 11.77
N LYS A 20 -1.98 11.11 11.28
CA LYS A 20 -3.05 10.33 11.92
C LYS A 20 -3.42 9.12 11.08
N PHE A 21 -3.78 8.04 11.75
CA PHE A 21 -4.53 6.97 11.11
C PHE A 21 -5.97 7.41 10.84
N GLN A 22 -6.65 6.70 9.95
CA GLN A 22 -8.04 6.98 9.55
C GLN A 22 -9.05 6.81 10.69
N ASP A 23 -8.68 6.15 11.78
CA ASP A 23 -9.46 6.06 13.03
C ASP A 23 -9.16 7.20 14.02
N GLY A 24 -8.33 8.18 13.64
CA GLY A 24 -7.97 9.34 14.45
C GLY A 24 -6.81 9.10 15.41
N THR A 25 -6.31 7.88 15.55
CA THR A 25 -5.14 7.58 16.40
C THR A 25 -3.85 8.10 15.78
N ASP A 26 -2.81 8.33 16.60
CA ASP A 26 -1.55 8.87 16.15
C ASP A 26 -0.70 7.81 15.41
N PHE A 27 -0.14 8.19 14.26
CA PHE A 27 0.96 7.48 13.64
C PHE A 27 2.27 7.96 14.25
N ASN A 28 2.96 7.08 14.96
CA ASN A 28 4.21 7.37 15.66
C ASN A 28 5.14 6.16 15.64
N ALA A 29 6.30 6.26 16.28
CA ALA A 29 7.30 5.20 16.35
C ALA A 29 6.77 3.92 17.03
N GLU A 30 5.91 4.04 18.03
CA GLU A 30 5.28 2.90 18.70
C GLU A 30 4.33 2.16 17.76
N ALA A 31 3.58 2.88 16.92
CA ALA A 31 2.72 2.27 15.92
C ALA A 31 3.53 1.51 14.86
N VAL A 32 4.66 2.07 14.40
CA VAL A 32 5.58 1.38 13.48
C VAL A 32 6.18 0.15 14.13
N LYS A 33 6.66 0.27 15.38
CA LYS A 33 7.18 -0.87 16.16
C LYS A 33 6.14 -1.99 16.26
N ALA A 34 4.91 -1.68 16.66
CA ALA A 34 3.85 -2.68 16.78
C ALA A 34 3.57 -3.43 15.46
N ASN A 35 3.60 -2.72 14.32
CA ASN A 35 3.44 -3.33 13.00
C ASN A 35 4.62 -4.24 12.61
N LEU A 36 5.86 -3.78 12.81
CA LEU A 36 7.04 -4.54 12.44
C LEU A 36 7.26 -5.74 13.36
N ASP A 37 7.04 -5.60 14.67
CA ASP A 37 7.09 -6.71 15.62
C ASP A 37 6.05 -7.79 15.27
N ARG A 38 4.82 -7.35 14.91
CA ARG A 38 3.80 -8.28 14.41
C ARG A 38 4.23 -8.98 13.13
N ALA A 39 4.83 -8.26 12.18
CA ALA A 39 5.21 -8.80 10.88
C ALA A 39 6.42 -9.73 10.93
N SER A 40 7.36 -9.49 11.85
CA SER A 40 8.58 -10.28 12.05
C SER A 40 8.43 -11.44 13.02
N ASN A 41 7.28 -11.55 13.71
CA ASN A 41 7.01 -12.68 14.61
C ASN A 41 6.49 -13.89 13.80
N PRO A 42 7.22 -15.04 13.80
CA PRO A 42 6.83 -16.25 13.07
C PRO A 42 5.51 -16.85 13.58
N ASP A 43 5.17 -16.68 14.87
CA ASP A 43 3.96 -17.25 15.48
C ASP A 43 2.66 -16.62 14.94
N ASN A 44 2.76 -15.46 14.32
CA ASN A 44 1.62 -14.82 13.66
C ASN A 44 1.25 -15.44 12.30
N HIS A 45 2.08 -16.35 11.76
CA HIS A 45 1.86 -17.07 10.51
C HIS A 45 1.45 -16.18 9.32
N LEU A 46 2.01 -14.96 9.24
CA LEU A 46 1.68 -14.02 8.19
C LEU A 46 2.27 -14.46 6.85
N LYS A 47 1.47 -14.39 5.77
CA LYS A 47 1.87 -14.81 4.42
C LYS A 47 3.17 -14.15 3.92
N ARG A 48 3.49 -12.95 4.39
CA ARG A 48 4.66 -12.18 3.98
C ARG A 48 5.77 -12.14 5.03
N TYR A 49 5.74 -13.02 6.04
CA TYR A 49 6.78 -13.13 7.07
C TYR A 49 8.20 -13.13 6.51
N ASN A 50 8.43 -13.79 5.37
CA ASN A 50 9.76 -13.86 4.74
C ASN A 50 10.38 -12.49 4.41
N LEU A 51 9.58 -11.44 4.23
CA LEU A 51 10.09 -10.08 4.02
C LEU A 51 10.69 -9.50 5.32
N TYR A 52 10.21 -9.92 6.48
CA TYR A 52 10.53 -9.32 7.77
C TYR A 52 11.38 -10.20 8.68
N LYS A 53 11.59 -11.47 8.34
CA LYS A 53 12.32 -12.46 9.18
C LYS A 53 13.75 -12.04 9.55
N ASN A 54 14.36 -11.12 8.75
CA ASN A 54 15.69 -10.58 9.02
C ASN A 54 15.68 -9.46 10.08
N ILE A 55 14.53 -8.95 10.50
CA ILE A 55 14.45 -7.99 11.60
C ILE A 55 14.77 -8.74 12.90
N ALA A 56 15.79 -8.25 13.61
CA ALA A 56 16.15 -8.72 14.95
C ALA A 56 15.34 -7.99 16.02
N SER A 57 15.22 -6.65 15.89
CA SER A 57 14.44 -5.83 16.81
C SER A 57 13.98 -4.53 16.16
N THR A 58 12.88 -4.00 16.68
CA THR A 58 12.39 -2.65 16.36
C THR A 58 12.26 -1.88 17.66
N GLU A 59 12.81 -0.67 17.71
CA GLU A 59 12.82 0.20 18.89
C GLU A 59 12.22 1.57 18.52
N ALA A 60 11.25 2.02 19.31
CA ALA A 60 10.76 3.40 19.26
C ALA A 60 11.67 4.26 20.15
N VAL A 61 12.59 5.00 19.55
CA VAL A 61 13.58 5.82 20.26
C VAL A 61 12.94 7.06 20.84
N ASP A 62 12.10 7.69 20.04
CA ASP A 62 11.25 8.83 20.40
C ASP A 62 9.97 8.76 19.54
N PRO A 63 8.95 9.61 19.73
CA PRO A 63 7.69 9.52 18.97
C PRO A 63 7.83 9.54 17.46
N THR A 64 8.94 10.08 16.91
CA THR A 64 9.20 10.24 15.47
C THR A 64 10.42 9.47 14.98
N THR A 65 11.09 8.70 15.84
CA THR A 65 12.32 7.98 15.47
C THR A 65 12.18 6.50 15.77
N VAL A 66 12.34 5.71 14.72
CA VAL A 66 12.38 4.23 14.82
C VAL A 66 13.77 3.74 14.49
N LYS A 67 14.29 2.84 15.31
CA LYS A 67 15.52 2.10 15.06
C LYS A 67 15.19 0.64 14.80
N ILE A 68 15.63 0.13 13.65
CA ILE A 68 15.43 -1.26 13.24
C ILE A 68 16.79 -1.92 13.14
N THR A 69 16.98 -3.00 13.87
CA THR A 69 18.21 -3.81 13.84
C THR A 69 17.96 -5.08 13.06
N LEU A 70 18.81 -5.40 12.11
CA LEU A 70 18.78 -6.60 11.30
C LEU A 70 19.66 -7.71 11.92
N LYS A 71 19.32 -8.96 11.65
CA LYS A 71 20.12 -10.15 12.02
C LYS A 71 21.39 -10.27 11.19
N GLN A 72 21.33 -9.81 9.94
CA GLN A 72 22.46 -9.76 9.00
C GLN A 72 22.29 -8.60 8.06
N PRO A 73 23.38 -8.03 7.49
CA PRO A 73 23.31 -6.91 6.56
C PRO A 73 22.46 -7.27 5.33
N PHE A 74 21.59 -6.34 4.94
CA PHE A 74 20.73 -6.52 3.78
C PHE A 74 20.44 -5.18 3.09
N SER A 75 21.18 -4.86 2.05
CA SER A 75 21.11 -3.57 1.34
C SER A 75 19.74 -3.25 0.74
N ALA A 76 18.96 -4.28 0.38
CA ALA A 76 17.62 -4.10 -0.18
C ALA A 76 16.52 -3.90 0.91
N PHE A 77 16.88 -3.82 2.19
CA PHE A 77 15.88 -3.73 3.27
C PHE A 77 14.96 -2.52 3.13
N ILE A 78 15.48 -1.36 2.70
CA ILE A 78 14.65 -0.18 2.49
C ILE A 78 13.58 -0.39 1.41
N ASN A 79 13.88 -1.19 0.39
CA ASN A 79 12.90 -1.55 -0.66
C ASN A 79 11.80 -2.45 -0.12
N ILE A 80 12.10 -3.27 0.91
CA ILE A 80 11.08 -4.05 1.62
C ILE A 80 10.12 -3.11 2.34
N LEU A 81 10.63 -2.06 2.98
CA LEU A 81 9.77 -1.08 3.65
C LEU A 81 8.89 -0.29 2.68
N ALA A 82 9.29 -0.18 1.41
CA ALA A 82 8.48 0.40 0.33
C ALA A 82 7.48 -0.61 -0.29
N HIS A 83 7.54 -1.88 0.06
CA HIS A 83 6.62 -2.89 -0.47
C HIS A 83 5.20 -2.69 0.11
N PRO A 84 4.11 -2.86 -0.68
CA PRO A 84 2.72 -2.68 -0.20
C PRO A 84 2.36 -3.49 1.05
N ALA A 85 2.99 -4.66 1.25
CA ALA A 85 2.78 -5.47 2.45
C ALA A 85 3.31 -4.82 3.74
N THR A 86 4.11 -3.74 3.64
CA THR A 86 4.64 -2.98 4.78
C THR A 86 3.75 -1.76 5.11
N ALA A 87 2.60 -1.63 4.47
CA ALA A 87 1.65 -0.58 4.83
C ALA A 87 1.31 -0.67 6.33
N MET A 88 1.46 0.46 7.02
CA MET A 88 1.23 0.53 8.46
C MET A 88 -0.26 0.55 8.76
N ILE A 89 -0.67 -0.29 9.71
CA ILE A 89 -2.07 -0.45 10.14
C ILE A 89 -2.18 0.13 11.55
N SER A 90 -3.30 0.80 11.85
CA SER A 90 -3.58 1.29 13.21
C SER A 90 -3.48 0.16 14.24
N PRO A 91 -2.65 0.30 15.29
CA PRO A 91 -2.61 -0.66 16.39
C PRO A 91 -3.95 -0.82 17.10
N ALA A 92 -4.76 0.24 17.18
CA ALA A 92 -6.10 0.19 17.73
C ALA A 92 -7.03 -0.67 16.86
N ALA A 93 -6.96 -0.54 15.55
CA ALA A 93 -7.72 -1.37 14.62
C ALA A 93 -7.25 -2.84 14.67
N LEU A 94 -5.93 -3.08 14.74
CA LEU A 94 -5.39 -4.43 14.92
C LEU A 94 -5.94 -5.09 16.20
N LYS A 95 -5.98 -4.36 17.31
CA LYS A 95 -6.55 -4.84 18.57
C LYS A 95 -8.05 -5.11 18.47
N LYS A 96 -8.78 -4.24 17.77
CA LYS A 96 -10.24 -4.31 17.64
C LYS A 96 -10.68 -5.47 16.76
N TYR A 97 -10.04 -5.65 15.60
CA TYR A 97 -10.50 -6.58 14.56
C TYR A 97 -9.69 -7.88 14.49
N GLY A 98 -8.51 -7.94 15.10
CA GLY A 98 -7.70 -9.16 15.17
C GLY A 98 -7.44 -9.80 13.80
N LYS A 99 -7.94 -11.02 13.62
CA LYS A 99 -7.79 -11.78 12.36
C LYS A 99 -8.59 -11.19 11.20
N ASP A 100 -9.64 -10.44 11.49
CA ASP A 100 -10.54 -9.83 10.49
C ASP A 100 -10.05 -8.47 9.99
N ILE A 101 -8.87 -8.03 10.45
CA ILE A 101 -8.27 -6.74 10.05
C ILE A 101 -8.16 -6.56 8.53
N GLY A 102 -8.07 -7.65 7.78
CA GLY A 102 -8.04 -7.63 6.32
C GLY A 102 -9.31 -7.05 5.68
N PHE A 103 -10.45 -7.14 6.37
CA PHE A 103 -11.73 -6.58 5.94
C PHE A 103 -11.98 -5.16 6.48
N HIS A 104 -11.15 -4.71 7.41
CA HIS A 104 -11.27 -3.44 8.10
C HIS A 104 -9.94 -2.64 8.06
N PRO A 105 -9.41 -2.34 6.85
CA PRO A 105 -8.13 -1.65 6.73
C PRO A 105 -8.23 -0.24 7.31
N VAL A 106 -7.31 0.10 8.20
CA VAL A 106 -7.16 1.43 8.80
C VAL A 106 -5.70 1.82 8.69
N GLY A 107 -5.39 2.68 7.75
CA GLY A 107 -4.04 3.16 7.46
C GLY A 107 -3.90 4.67 7.63
N THR A 108 -2.82 5.21 7.08
CA THR A 108 -2.50 6.65 7.05
C THR A 108 -2.66 7.25 5.65
N GLY A 109 -3.22 6.48 4.71
CA GLY A 109 -3.38 6.87 3.32
C GLY A 109 -4.47 7.92 3.09
N PRO A 110 -4.51 8.50 1.87
CA PRO A 110 -5.44 9.58 1.54
C PRO A 110 -6.91 9.14 1.42
N TYR A 111 -7.16 7.85 1.30
CA TYR A 111 -8.51 7.29 1.17
C TYR A 111 -8.75 6.24 2.24
N LYS A 112 -9.93 6.24 2.83
CA LYS A 112 -10.42 5.23 3.78
C LYS A 112 -11.46 4.33 3.12
N LEU A 113 -11.52 3.07 3.54
CA LEU A 113 -12.53 2.13 3.07
C LEU A 113 -13.93 2.64 3.45
N ASP A 114 -14.80 2.72 2.45
CA ASP A 114 -16.22 3.04 2.59
C ASP A 114 -17.06 1.76 2.51
N THR A 115 -16.99 1.05 1.39
CA THR A 115 -17.73 -0.19 1.16
C THR A 115 -16.88 -1.20 0.41
N TRP A 116 -16.91 -2.45 0.85
CA TRP A 116 -16.32 -3.55 0.13
C TRP A 116 -17.37 -4.64 -0.12
N ASN A 117 -17.85 -4.70 -1.36
CA ASN A 117 -18.59 -5.85 -1.86
C ASN A 117 -17.59 -6.79 -2.54
N GLN A 118 -17.30 -7.93 -1.90
CA GLN A 118 -16.24 -8.85 -2.34
C GLN A 118 -16.43 -9.41 -3.76
N THR A 119 -17.66 -9.42 -4.26
CA THR A 119 -18.01 -9.96 -5.59
C THR A 119 -18.18 -8.89 -6.67
N ASP A 120 -18.25 -7.62 -6.31
CA ASP A 120 -18.60 -6.56 -7.25
C ASP A 120 -17.61 -5.38 -7.23
N PHE A 121 -17.43 -4.70 -6.08
CA PHE A 121 -16.60 -3.50 -6.05
C PHE A 121 -15.97 -3.20 -4.69
N VAL A 122 -14.93 -2.37 -4.71
CA VAL A 122 -14.39 -1.70 -3.53
C VAL A 122 -14.54 -0.20 -3.73
N LYS A 123 -15.17 0.47 -2.76
CA LYS A 123 -15.29 1.92 -2.72
C LYS A 123 -14.51 2.48 -1.56
N VAL A 124 -13.74 3.52 -1.84
CA VAL A 124 -13.06 4.31 -0.82
C VAL A 124 -13.48 5.77 -0.92
N SER A 125 -13.50 6.46 0.20
CA SER A 125 -13.78 7.89 0.29
C SER A 125 -12.56 8.64 0.80
N LYS A 126 -12.48 9.92 0.45
CA LYS A 126 -11.46 10.85 0.91
C LYS A 126 -11.35 10.83 2.43
N PHE A 127 -10.11 10.87 2.91
CA PHE A 127 -9.79 11.06 4.32
C PHE A 127 -9.40 12.52 4.56
N ASP A 128 -10.27 13.31 5.17
CA ASP A 128 -10.04 14.74 5.40
C ASP A 128 -8.86 15.00 6.35
N GLY A 129 -8.53 14.04 7.22
CA GLY A 129 -7.35 14.07 8.09
C GLY A 129 -6.04 13.65 7.42
N TYR A 130 -6.00 13.57 6.08
CA TYR A 130 -4.75 13.19 5.39
C TYR A 130 -3.66 14.23 5.60
N TRP A 131 -2.46 13.77 5.90
CA TRP A 131 -1.33 14.60 6.32
C TRP A 131 -0.75 15.53 5.26
N GLN A 132 -1.01 15.28 3.96
CA GLN A 132 -0.58 16.17 2.88
C GLN A 132 -1.68 17.18 2.53
N PRO A 133 -1.45 18.49 2.72
CA PRO A 133 -2.45 19.52 2.44
C PRO A 133 -2.91 19.51 0.96
N GLY A 134 -4.21 19.66 0.74
CA GLY A 134 -4.80 19.73 -0.60
C GLY A 134 -4.92 18.39 -1.32
N LEU A 135 -4.60 17.28 -0.65
CA LEU A 135 -4.78 15.92 -1.16
C LEU A 135 -5.74 15.14 -0.25
N PRO A 136 -6.42 14.11 -0.80
CA PRO A 136 -6.49 13.75 -2.22
C PRO A 136 -7.40 14.71 -3.01
N LYS A 137 -7.32 14.66 -4.35
CA LYS A 137 -8.12 15.52 -5.24
C LYS A 137 -9.53 14.96 -5.50
N LEU A 138 -9.68 13.64 -5.52
CA LEU A 138 -10.97 13.00 -5.76
C LEU A 138 -11.67 12.74 -4.41
N ASP A 139 -12.98 12.90 -4.38
CA ASP A 139 -13.76 12.65 -3.17
C ASP A 139 -13.96 11.16 -2.90
N SER A 140 -14.02 10.35 -3.96
CA SER A 140 -14.11 8.89 -3.85
C SER A 140 -13.54 8.19 -5.06
N ILE A 141 -13.18 6.91 -4.87
CA ILE A 141 -12.76 6.02 -5.94
C ILE A 141 -13.51 4.71 -5.76
N THR A 142 -14.07 4.19 -6.86
CA THR A 142 -14.70 2.86 -6.88
C THR A 142 -13.94 1.98 -7.86
N TRP A 143 -13.39 0.87 -7.37
CA TRP A 143 -12.79 -0.16 -8.20
C TRP A 143 -13.78 -1.29 -8.42
N ARG A 144 -14.02 -1.60 -9.69
CA ARG A 144 -14.85 -2.71 -10.11
C ARG A 144 -14.03 -3.70 -10.93
N PRO A 145 -13.89 -4.96 -10.50
CA PRO A 145 -13.21 -5.99 -11.28
C PRO A 145 -14.06 -6.37 -12.50
N VAL A 146 -13.55 -6.11 -13.70
CA VAL A 146 -14.17 -6.49 -14.95
C VAL A 146 -13.19 -7.40 -15.70
N VAL A 147 -13.48 -8.69 -15.76
CA VAL A 147 -12.57 -9.71 -16.28
C VAL A 147 -12.45 -9.62 -17.81
N ASP A 148 -13.56 -9.36 -18.50
CA ASP A 148 -13.58 -9.27 -19.96
C ASP A 148 -12.95 -7.97 -20.47
N ASN A 149 -12.00 -8.13 -21.37
CA ASN A 149 -11.23 -7.03 -21.94
C ASN A 149 -12.08 -6.08 -22.82
N ASN A 150 -13.01 -6.63 -23.60
CA ASN A 150 -13.84 -5.84 -24.50
C ASN A 150 -14.83 -5.00 -23.70
N THR A 151 -15.38 -5.59 -22.64
CA THR A 151 -16.27 -4.87 -21.71
C THR A 151 -15.54 -3.70 -21.05
N ARG A 152 -14.29 -3.88 -20.56
CA ARG A 152 -13.51 -2.76 -19.99
C ARG A 152 -13.27 -1.65 -21.00
N ALA A 153 -12.92 -1.99 -22.24
CA ALA A 153 -12.72 -1.01 -23.30
C ALA A 153 -14.02 -0.26 -23.64
N ALA A 154 -15.15 -0.97 -23.72
CA ALA A 154 -16.46 -0.36 -23.96
C ALA A 154 -16.86 0.60 -22.84
N MET A 155 -16.65 0.25 -21.58
CA MET A 155 -16.93 1.13 -20.43
C MET A 155 -16.15 2.43 -20.47
N LEU A 156 -14.90 2.42 -20.97
CA LEU A 156 -14.13 3.66 -21.20
C LEU A 156 -14.75 4.50 -22.32
N GLN A 157 -15.14 3.86 -23.43
CA GLN A 157 -15.71 4.57 -24.59
C GLN A 157 -17.06 5.21 -24.29
N THR A 158 -17.85 4.56 -23.44
CA THR A 158 -19.18 5.07 -23.01
C THR A 158 -19.09 6.08 -21.86
N GLY A 159 -17.92 6.18 -21.19
CA GLY A 159 -17.74 7.01 -20.00
C GLY A 159 -18.26 6.37 -18.70
N GLU A 160 -18.69 5.12 -18.74
CA GLU A 160 -19.08 4.37 -17.53
C GLU A 160 -17.86 4.18 -16.59
N ALA A 161 -16.66 3.94 -17.17
CA ALA A 161 -15.41 3.96 -16.44
C ALA A 161 -14.57 5.17 -16.85
N GLN A 162 -13.96 5.85 -15.87
CA GLN A 162 -13.04 6.96 -16.08
C GLN A 162 -11.59 6.49 -16.19
N PHE A 163 -11.31 5.28 -15.75
CA PHE A 163 -10.00 4.65 -15.81
C PHE A 163 -10.16 3.14 -15.98
N ALA A 164 -9.33 2.51 -16.79
CA ALA A 164 -9.29 1.06 -16.92
C ALA A 164 -7.84 0.55 -17.01
N PHE A 165 -7.55 -0.55 -16.32
CA PHE A 165 -6.27 -1.24 -16.33
C PHE A 165 -6.46 -2.74 -16.06
N PRO A 166 -5.72 -3.60 -16.72
CA PRO A 166 -4.94 -3.33 -17.94
C PRO A 166 -5.83 -3.21 -19.19
N ILE A 167 -5.33 -2.50 -20.20
CA ILE A 167 -5.91 -2.51 -21.55
C ILE A 167 -5.09 -3.46 -22.41
N PRO A 168 -5.72 -4.37 -23.18
CA PRO A 168 -5.02 -5.23 -24.11
C PRO A 168 -4.26 -4.44 -25.15
N TYR A 169 -3.08 -4.94 -25.51
CA TYR A 169 -2.21 -4.31 -26.49
C TYR A 169 -2.91 -4.08 -27.85
N GLU A 170 -3.76 -5.02 -28.28
CA GLU A 170 -4.50 -4.97 -29.53
C GLU A 170 -5.55 -3.85 -29.56
N GLN A 171 -6.10 -3.49 -28.42
CA GLN A 171 -7.14 -2.47 -28.28
C GLN A 171 -6.57 -1.06 -28.04
N ALA A 172 -5.38 -0.97 -27.50
CA ALA A 172 -4.77 0.31 -27.14
C ALA A 172 -4.67 1.30 -28.30
N PRO A 173 -4.22 0.92 -29.53
CA PRO A 173 -4.16 1.85 -30.67
C PRO A 173 -5.52 2.35 -31.14
N LEU A 174 -6.59 1.54 -30.98
CA LEU A 174 -7.94 1.92 -31.33
C LEU A 174 -8.50 2.94 -30.33
N LEU A 175 -8.32 2.70 -29.05
CA LEU A 175 -8.74 3.60 -27.98
C LEU A 175 -7.99 4.93 -28.03
N ALA A 176 -6.71 4.92 -28.39
CA ALA A 176 -5.89 6.12 -28.53
C ALA A 176 -6.35 7.07 -29.65
N LYS A 177 -7.17 6.60 -30.61
CA LYS A 177 -7.79 7.45 -31.63
C LYS A 177 -8.97 8.29 -31.11
N ASN A 178 -9.51 7.93 -29.95
CA ASN A 178 -10.59 8.68 -29.33
C ASN A 178 -10.00 9.90 -28.59
N SER A 179 -10.29 11.10 -29.05
CA SER A 179 -9.80 12.36 -28.47
C SER A 179 -10.26 12.63 -27.04
N LYS A 180 -11.24 11.86 -26.53
CA LYS A 180 -11.72 11.96 -25.14
C LYS A 180 -10.94 11.04 -24.19
N LEU A 181 -10.05 10.18 -24.71
CA LEU A 181 -9.29 9.21 -23.93
C LEU A 181 -7.80 9.53 -24.01
N GLU A 182 -7.11 9.31 -22.92
CA GLU A 182 -5.66 9.37 -22.83
C GLU A 182 -5.10 7.96 -22.62
N LEU A 183 -4.18 7.54 -23.48
CA LEU A 183 -3.44 6.29 -23.34
C LEU A 183 -2.12 6.55 -22.60
N VAL A 184 -2.00 6.03 -21.38
CA VAL A 184 -0.75 6.08 -20.63
C VAL A 184 -0.03 4.74 -20.76
N ALA A 185 1.15 4.76 -21.35
CA ALA A 185 2.03 3.59 -21.46
C ALA A 185 3.33 3.83 -20.67
N SER A 186 3.70 2.88 -19.84
CA SER A 186 4.92 2.95 -19.03
C SER A 186 5.75 1.68 -19.21
N PRO A 187 7.08 1.78 -19.16
CA PRO A 187 7.94 0.61 -19.08
C PRO A 187 7.55 -0.29 -17.90
N SER A 188 7.63 -1.59 -18.09
CA SER A 188 7.31 -2.59 -17.06
C SER A 188 8.50 -3.53 -16.89
N ILE A 189 8.68 -4.03 -15.66
CA ILE A 189 9.61 -5.12 -15.35
C ILE A 189 8.98 -6.51 -15.54
N MET A 190 7.72 -6.56 -16.01
CA MET A 190 7.02 -7.82 -16.25
C MET A 190 7.65 -8.53 -17.45
N GLN A 191 8.08 -9.76 -17.22
CA GLN A 191 8.57 -10.66 -18.26
C GLN A 191 7.53 -11.77 -18.48
N ARG A 192 7.29 -12.10 -19.76
CA ARG A 192 6.50 -13.27 -20.15
C ARG A 192 7.45 -14.25 -20.84
N TYR A 193 7.45 -15.50 -20.39
CA TYR A 193 8.25 -16.56 -20.97
C TYR A 193 7.45 -17.84 -21.07
N ILE A 194 7.83 -18.70 -22.00
CA ILE A 194 7.34 -20.06 -22.11
C ILE A 194 8.40 -20.96 -21.50
N SER A 195 8.05 -21.71 -20.46
CA SER A 195 8.90 -22.76 -19.91
C SER A 195 8.64 -24.05 -20.68
N MET A 196 9.70 -24.63 -21.23
CA MET A 196 9.68 -25.93 -21.91
C MET A 196 10.19 -27.02 -20.97
#